data_90cd37a15805c1f1767d0b54a96f1fde
#
_entry.id   90cd37a15805c1f1767d0b54a96f1fde
#
_cell.length_a   1.000
_cell.length_b   1.000
_cell.length_c   1.000
_cell.angle_alpha   90.00
_cell.angle_beta   90.00
_cell.angle_gamma   90.00
#
_symmetry.space_group_name_H-M   'P 1'
#
loop_
_entity.id
_entity.type
_entity.pdbx_description
1 polymer ?
#
loop_
_entity_poly.entity_id
_entity_poly.type
_entity_poly.pdbx_seq_one_letter_code
_entity_poly.pdbx_strand_id
1 'polypeptide(L)'
;MPHLILALLLVTATGGAALAGDDRYRSLARDVLEELVEINTTDSVGDNTEAARAMAARLESAGFPAEDLHVFAPHPRKGNLVARYRGTGARRPLLLLAHIDVVEARREDWSFDPFTFFEKDGYFHGRGTTDDKAMAAIWVANFIRMREEGFTPDRDLIIALTADEEGGDHNGVLWLLENQRPLIDAAYCLNEGGGGAMRDGKYLSNGIQLSEKLYMTLQLEVTNPGGHSSVPEKENAIYRLAEGLSRLARFDFPVRLDEITTAYFERSAENVDRTVGAAMKAVVAGATEPSSVAALAEFPYYNALLRTTCVATEVQAGHAENALPQTARATVNCRVLPGDSPDEVRRTVVDVLADEAIAVTTTWEPTLSPASPLDPEILSAVERNTEEMWKGVPVIPTMLTGATDGLYLRNAGIPTYGVSGLFADLDDIRAHGQDERIGVRQFFEGQEFLYRLVKTLSSP
;
A
#
# COMPACT_ATOMS: atom_id res chain seq x y z
N MET A 1 -10.49 -73.46 -24.27
CA MET A 1 -11.03 -72.12 -24.65
C MET A 1 -11.10 -71.28 -23.39
N PRO A 2 -10.20 -70.31 -23.19
CA PRO A 2 -10.31 -69.40 -22.07
C PRO A 2 -11.00 -68.09 -22.53
N HIS A 3 -11.99 -67.70 -21.74
CA HIS A 3 -12.71 -66.42 -21.92
C HIS A 3 -11.85 -65.27 -21.54
N LEU A 4 -11.62 -64.32 -22.48
CA LEU A 4 -11.00 -63.07 -22.27
C LEU A 4 -12.06 -62.08 -21.73
N ILE A 5 -11.95 -61.64 -20.47
CA ILE A 5 -12.76 -60.58 -19.90
C ILE A 5 -12.07 -59.26 -20.21
N LEU A 6 -12.69 -58.46 -21.07
CA LEU A 6 -12.26 -57.12 -21.41
C LEU A 6 -12.73 -56.17 -20.29
N ALA A 7 -11.82 -55.73 -19.42
CA ALA A 7 -12.11 -54.70 -18.43
C ALA A 7 -12.05 -53.32 -19.12
N LEU A 8 -13.20 -52.65 -19.26
CA LEU A 8 -13.34 -51.31 -19.73
C LEU A 8 -12.95 -50.35 -18.60
N LEU A 9 -11.76 -49.75 -18.68
CA LEU A 9 -11.36 -48.64 -17.79
C LEU A 9 -12.14 -47.41 -18.18
N LEU A 10 -13.15 -47.00 -17.37
CA LEU A 10 -13.71 -45.66 -17.38
C LEU A 10 -12.67 -44.71 -16.80
N VAL A 11 -11.92 -44.01 -17.63
CA VAL A 11 -11.15 -42.82 -17.24
C VAL A 11 -12.16 -41.71 -17.11
N THR A 12 -12.50 -41.38 -15.87
CA THR A 12 -13.35 -40.23 -15.56
C THR A 12 -12.60 -38.91 -15.87
N ALA A 13 -13.11 -38.17 -16.83
CA ALA A 13 -12.64 -36.86 -17.22
C ALA A 13 -13.00 -35.79 -16.15
N THR A 14 -12.38 -35.86 -14.97
CA THR A 14 -12.54 -34.84 -13.90
C THR A 14 -11.51 -33.71 -13.99
N GLY A 15 -10.44 -33.85 -14.78
CA GLY A 15 -9.40 -32.80 -14.95
C GLY A 15 -9.79 -31.67 -15.89
N GLY A 16 -10.65 -31.93 -16.90
CA GLY A 16 -10.99 -30.93 -17.90
C GLY A 16 -11.99 -29.84 -17.42
N ALA A 17 -12.86 -30.16 -16.48
CA ALA A 17 -13.83 -29.20 -15.95
C ALA A 17 -13.22 -28.20 -14.95
N ALA A 18 -12.20 -28.64 -14.16
CA ALA A 18 -11.50 -27.77 -13.22
C ALA A 18 -10.63 -26.74 -13.95
N LEU A 19 -9.91 -27.15 -15.00
CA LEU A 19 -9.08 -26.25 -15.83
C LEU A 19 -9.93 -25.22 -16.59
N ALA A 20 -11.08 -25.63 -17.14
CA ALA A 20 -11.99 -24.73 -17.86
C ALA A 20 -12.68 -23.71 -16.92
N GLY A 21 -12.93 -24.05 -15.65
CA GLY A 21 -13.46 -23.16 -14.65
C GLY A 21 -12.45 -22.09 -14.21
N ASP A 22 -11.19 -22.49 -14.08
CA ASP A 22 -10.08 -21.58 -13.70
C ASP A 22 -9.81 -20.53 -14.79
N ASP A 23 -9.79 -20.93 -16.06
CA ASP A 23 -9.61 -20.03 -17.19
C ASP A 23 -10.75 -18.99 -17.31
N ARG A 24 -11.99 -19.38 -17.01
CA ARG A 24 -13.14 -18.47 -17.01
C ARG A 24 -12.99 -17.36 -15.98
N TYR A 25 -12.59 -17.68 -14.75
CA TYR A 25 -12.46 -16.67 -13.69
C TYR A 25 -11.21 -15.79 -13.88
N ARG A 26 -10.18 -16.30 -14.51
CA ARG A 26 -9.05 -15.49 -14.97
C ARG A 26 -9.48 -14.50 -16.05
N SER A 27 -10.25 -14.94 -17.05
CA SER A 27 -10.79 -14.02 -18.05
C SER A 27 -11.66 -12.95 -17.41
N LEU A 28 -12.54 -13.31 -16.47
CA LEU A 28 -13.37 -12.35 -15.74
C LEU A 28 -12.51 -11.30 -15.00
N ALA A 29 -11.49 -11.72 -14.26
CA ALA A 29 -10.62 -10.78 -13.53
C ALA A 29 -9.85 -9.86 -14.48
N ARG A 30 -9.36 -10.38 -15.61
CA ARG A 30 -8.73 -9.59 -16.66
C ARG A 30 -9.71 -8.55 -17.22
N ASP A 31 -10.94 -8.93 -17.56
CA ASP A 31 -11.94 -8.04 -18.16
C ASP A 31 -12.40 -6.95 -17.16
N VAL A 32 -12.40 -7.26 -15.85
CA VAL A 32 -12.66 -6.26 -14.79
C VAL A 32 -11.48 -5.29 -14.66
N LEU A 33 -10.24 -5.79 -14.71
CA LEU A 33 -9.05 -4.94 -14.67
C LEU A 33 -8.97 -4.03 -15.89
N GLU A 34 -9.24 -4.55 -17.10
CA GLU A 34 -9.30 -3.78 -18.34
C GLU A 34 -10.28 -2.61 -18.21
N GLU A 35 -11.52 -2.87 -17.81
CA GLU A 35 -12.53 -1.81 -17.63
C GLU A 35 -12.10 -0.77 -16.60
N LEU A 36 -11.55 -1.18 -15.45
CA LEU A 36 -11.07 -0.25 -14.44
C LEU A 36 -9.90 0.62 -14.93
N VAL A 37 -8.94 0.04 -15.65
CA VAL A 37 -7.79 0.77 -16.21
C VAL A 37 -8.23 1.78 -17.25
N GLU A 38 -9.19 1.43 -18.12
CA GLU A 38 -9.67 2.29 -19.20
C GLU A 38 -10.55 3.44 -18.71
N ILE A 39 -11.10 3.36 -17.50
CA ILE A 39 -11.74 4.50 -16.82
C ILE A 39 -10.66 5.35 -16.15
N ASN A 40 -10.46 6.58 -16.65
CA ASN A 40 -9.53 7.52 -15.99
C ASN A 40 -10.10 7.95 -14.65
N THR A 41 -9.35 7.74 -13.58
CA THR A 41 -9.73 8.06 -12.19
C THR A 41 -8.69 8.94 -11.48
N THR A 42 -7.91 9.71 -12.24
CA THR A 42 -6.99 10.73 -11.69
C THR A 42 -7.77 11.84 -10.99
N ASP A 43 -7.13 12.51 -10.03
CA ASP A 43 -7.77 13.60 -9.29
C ASP A 43 -8.19 14.76 -10.20
N SER A 44 -7.32 15.18 -11.11
CA SER A 44 -7.52 16.39 -11.93
C SER A 44 -8.71 16.29 -12.88
N VAL A 45 -8.88 15.17 -13.61
CA VAL A 45 -9.86 15.03 -14.71
C VAL A 45 -10.64 13.71 -14.68
N GLY A 46 -10.25 12.74 -13.88
CA GLY A 46 -10.84 11.40 -13.82
C GLY A 46 -12.20 11.36 -13.12
N ASP A 47 -12.88 10.21 -13.15
CA ASP A 47 -14.18 9.99 -12.52
C ASP A 47 -14.23 8.64 -11.78
N ASN A 48 -14.01 8.67 -10.47
CA ASN A 48 -14.14 7.50 -9.59
C ASN A 48 -15.60 7.02 -9.49
N THR A 49 -16.58 7.92 -9.72
CA THR A 49 -18.00 7.54 -9.68
C THR A 49 -18.38 6.64 -10.86
N GLU A 50 -17.77 6.87 -12.03
CA GLU A 50 -17.93 6.00 -13.20
C GLU A 50 -17.39 4.60 -12.89
N ALA A 51 -16.17 4.50 -12.36
CA ALA A 51 -15.55 3.23 -11.97
C ALA A 51 -16.38 2.48 -10.91
N ALA A 52 -16.83 3.18 -9.86
CA ALA A 52 -17.66 2.60 -8.81
C ALA A 52 -18.98 2.06 -9.37
N ARG A 53 -19.63 2.78 -10.29
CA ARG A 53 -20.87 2.34 -10.95
C ARG A 53 -20.65 1.14 -11.89
N ALA A 54 -19.56 1.13 -12.64
CA ALA A 54 -19.22 0.00 -13.51
C ALA A 54 -19.05 -1.29 -12.68
N MET A 55 -18.36 -1.23 -11.56
CA MET A 55 -18.17 -2.38 -10.66
C MET A 55 -19.49 -2.81 -10.00
N ALA A 56 -20.33 -1.87 -9.58
CA ALA A 56 -21.68 -2.16 -9.06
C ALA A 56 -22.54 -2.88 -10.12
N ALA A 57 -22.52 -2.42 -11.37
CA ALA A 57 -23.28 -3.05 -12.47
C ALA A 57 -22.81 -4.48 -12.78
N ARG A 58 -21.50 -4.78 -12.67
CA ARG A 58 -20.97 -6.14 -12.81
C ARG A 58 -21.50 -7.05 -11.70
N LEU A 59 -21.49 -6.59 -10.45
CA LEU A 59 -22.02 -7.34 -9.31
C LEU A 59 -23.53 -7.55 -9.43
N GLU A 60 -24.31 -6.53 -9.83
CA GLU A 60 -25.74 -6.64 -10.07
C GLU A 60 -26.04 -7.66 -11.18
N SER A 61 -25.29 -7.62 -12.29
CA SER A 61 -25.41 -8.56 -13.39
C SER A 61 -25.07 -10.00 -12.98
N ALA A 62 -24.20 -10.19 -12.00
CA ALA A 62 -23.91 -11.47 -11.37
C ALA A 62 -24.96 -11.90 -10.33
N GLY A 63 -26.02 -11.10 -10.15
CA GLY A 63 -27.18 -11.40 -9.31
C GLY A 63 -27.01 -11.01 -7.84
N PHE A 64 -26.11 -10.10 -7.49
CA PHE A 64 -26.10 -9.50 -6.15
C PHE A 64 -27.36 -8.64 -5.97
N PRO A 65 -28.01 -8.72 -4.79
CA PRO A 65 -29.20 -7.89 -4.53
C PRO A 65 -28.88 -6.40 -4.54
N ALA A 66 -29.78 -5.59 -5.09
CA ALA A 66 -29.60 -4.14 -5.17
C ALA A 66 -29.45 -3.48 -3.78
N GLU A 67 -30.12 -4.05 -2.75
CA GLU A 67 -29.99 -3.61 -1.35
C GLU A 67 -28.62 -3.89 -0.71
N ASP A 68 -27.78 -4.67 -1.36
CA ASP A 68 -26.42 -4.98 -0.94
C ASP A 68 -25.35 -4.22 -1.75
N LEU A 69 -25.78 -3.37 -2.69
CA LEU A 69 -24.90 -2.57 -3.57
C LEU A 69 -25.16 -1.08 -3.38
N HIS A 70 -24.18 -0.37 -2.83
CA HIS A 70 -24.32 1.06 -2.53
C HIS A 70 -23.22 1.85 -3.22
N VAL A 71 -23.60 2.74 -4.14
CA VAL A 71 -22.67 3.72 -4.74
C VAL A 71 -22.96 5.08 -4.11
N PHE A 72 -21.97 5.63 -3.43
CA PHE A 72 -22.01 6.96 -2.82
C PHE A 72 -21.11 7.90 -3.60
N ALA A 73 -21.65 9.03 -4.02
CA ALA A 73 -20.90 10.10 -4.70
C ALA A 73 -21.10 11.42 -3.93
N PRO A 74 -20.43 11.56 -2.75
CA PRO A 74 -20.58 12.74 -1.91
C PRO A 74 -20.08 14.02 -2.59
N HIS A 75 -19.14 13.88 -3.51
CA HIS A 75 -18.58 14.94 -4.33
C HIS A 75 -18.63 14.55 -5.81
N PRO A 76 -18.67 15.52 -6.73
CA PRO A 76 -18.59 15.23 -8.15
C PRO A 76 -17.34 14.41 -8.48
N ARG A 77 -17.51 13.30 -9.24
CA ARG A 77 -16.45 12.39 -9.69
C ARG A 77 -15.72 11.63 -8.56
N LYS A 78 -16.10 11.76 -7.29
CA LYS A 78 -15.49 11.10 -6.13
C LYS A 78 -16.45 10.05 -5.56
N GLY A 79 -16.74 9.03 -6.36
CA GLY A 79 -17.67 7.97 -5.99
C GLY A 79 -16.98 6.78 -5.33
N ASN A 80 -17.71 6.15 -4.40
CA ASN A 80 -17.29 4.96 -3.66
C ASN A 80 -18.34 3.87 -3.85
N LEU A 81 -17.92 2.61 -3.95
CA LEU A 81 -18.81 1.44 -3.93
C LEU A 81 -18.65 0.69 -2.61
N VAL A 82 -19.76 0.36 -1.96
CA VAL A 82 -19.81 -0.65 -0.90
C VAL A 82 -20.71 -1.78 -1.35
N ALA A 83 -20.18 -2.99 -1.44
CA ALA A 83 -20.91 -4.19 -1.84
C ALA A 83 -20.81 -5.25 -0.74
N ARG A 84 -21.96 -5.89 -0.41
CA ARG A 84 -22.02 -6.91 0.64
C ARG A 84 -22.39 -8.28 0.08
N TYR A 85 -21.59 -9.27 0.42
CA TYR A 85 -21.89 -10.69 0.22
C TYR A 85 -22.33 -11.28 1.57
N ARG A 86 -23.60 -11.63 1.68
CA ARG A 86 -24.18 -12.09 2.95
C ARG A 86 -23.72 -13.50 3.29
N GLY A 87 -23.24 -13.68 4.52
CA GLY A 87 -22.91 -14.96 5.12
C GLY A 87 -23.97 -15.43 6.11
N THR A 88 -23.61 -16.42 6.94
CA THR A 88 -24.51 -16.91 8.00
C THR A 88 -24.62 -15.98 9.19
N GLY A 89 -23.72 -14.98 9.30
CA GLY A 89 -23.68 -14.05 10.43
C GLY A 89 -23.13 -14.66 11.72
N ALA A 90 -22.47 -15.82 11.66
CA ALA A 90 -21.87 -16.46 12.84
C ALA A 90 -20.69 -15.66 13.43
N ARG A 91 -19.99 -14.88 12.60
CA ARG A 91 -18.89 -13.99 12.99
C ARG A 91 -19.11 -12.58 12.46
N ARG A 92 -18.39 -11.59 13.03
CA ARG A 92 -18.39 -10.22 12.50
C ARG A 92 -17.85 -10.17 11.07
N PRO A 93 -18.31 -9.21 10.24
CA PRO A 93 -17.92 -9.10 8.85
C PRO A 93 -16.40 -9.01 8.62
N LEU A 94 -15.96 -9.33 7.40
CA LEU A 94 -14.61 -9.09 6.86
C LEU A 94 -14.74 -8.00 5.79
N LEU A 95 -13.94 -6.93 5.91
CA LEU A 95 -13.85 -5.86 4.94
C LEU A 95 -12.69 -6.14 3.96
N LEU A 96 -12.96 -5.97 2.67
CA LEU A 96 -12.01 -6.07 1.57
C LEU A 96 -11.95 -4.69 0.92
N LEU A 97 -10.87 -3.98 1.14
CA LEU A 97 -10.68 -2.61 0.69
C LEU A 97 -9.75 -2.57 -0.52
N ALA A 98 -10.00 -1.67 -1.44
CA ALA A 98 -9.10 -1.25 -2.51
C ALA A 98 -9.47 0.17 -2.93
N HIS A 99 -8.48 1.02 -3.24
CA HIS A 99 -8.80 2.29 -3.86
C HIS A 99 -8.90 2.16 -5.39
N ILE A 100 -9.71 3.01 -6.01
CA ILE A 100 -9.95 3.01 -7.45
C ILE A 100 -9.46 4.29 -8.13
N ASP A 101 -9.06 5.29 -7.37
CA ASP A 101 -8.32 6.44 -7.88
C ASP A 101 -6.87 6.04 -8.22
N VAL A 102 -6.21 6.90 -8.95
CA VAL A 102 -4.80 6.72 -9.36
C VAL A 102 -4.10 8.07 -9.40
N VAL A 103 -2.78 8.05 -9.15
CA VAL A 103 -1.94 9.24 -9.35
C VAL A 103 -1.99 9.73 -10.79
N GLU A 104 -1.66 11.00 -11.00
CA GLU A 104 -1.63 11.62 -12.32
C GLU A 104 -0.75 10.84 -13.31
N ALA A 105 -1.23 10.74 -14.55
CA ALA A 105 -0.53 10.09 -15.65
C ALA A 105 -0.69 10.93 -16.93
N ARG A 106 0.34 11.69 -17.27
CA ARG A 106 0.34 12.54 -18.46
C ARG A 106 0.78 11.73 -19.66
N ARG A 107 0.00 11.83 -20.76
CA ARG A 107 0.28 11.07 -22.00
C ARG A 107 1.69 11.30 -22.53
N GLU A 108 2.21 12.51 -22.41
CA GLU A 108 3.55 12.90 -22.86
C GLU A 108 4.70 12.23 -22.11
N ASP A 109 4.44 11.79 -20.88
CA ASP A 109 5.44 11.12 -20.03
C ASP A 109 5.48 9.58 -20.26
N TRP A 110 4.48 9.03 -21.01
CA TRP A 110 4.32 7.59 -21.18
C TRP A 110 4.62 7.15 -22.62
N SER A 111 5.15 5.93 -22.78
CA SER A 111 5.38 5.33 -24.12
C SER A 111 4.07 5.02 -24.85
N PHE A 112 2.96 4.87 -24.11
CA PHE A 112 1.61 4.59 -24.61
C PHE A 112 0.57 5.42 -23.84
N ASP A 113 -0.70 5.34 -24.22
CA ASP A 113 -1.77 5.99 -23.46
C ASP A 113 -1.96 5.27 -22.12
N PRO A 114 -1.79 5.96 -20.96
CA PRO A 114 -1.87 5.34 -19.64
C PRO A 114 -3.23 4.70 -19.32
N PHE A 115 -4.30 5.10 -20.00
CA PHE A 115 -5.65 4.58 -19.82
C PHE A 115 -6.10 3.66 -20.96
N THR A 116 -5.14 3.07 -21.67
CA THR A 116 -5.37 1.98 -22.63
C THR A 116 -4.77 0.70 -22.08
N PHE A 117 -5.64 -0.26 -21.75
CA PHE A 117 -5.19 -1.56 -21.26
C PHE A 117 -4.72 -2.47 -22.42
N PHE A 118 -3.59 -3.12 -22.25
CA PHE A 118 -3.13 -4.16 -23.18
C PHE A 118 -2.17 -5.15 -22.50
N GLU A 119 -2.07 -6.33 -23.11
CA GLU A 119 -1.10 -7.33 -22.71
C GLU A 119 0.08 -7.35 -23.68
N LYS A 120 1.30 -7.29 -23.15
CA LYS A 120 2.53 -7.40 -23.92
C LYS A 120 3.66 -7.96 -23.06
N ASP A 121 4.48 -8.83 -23.66
CA ASP A 121 5.68 -9.40 -23.03
C ASP A 121 5.44 -10.05 -21.65
N GLY A 122 4.23 -10.60 -21.44
CA GLY A 122 3.83 -11.23 -20.17
C GLY A 122 3.40 -10.27 -19.06
N TYR A 123 3.09 -9.01 -19.42
CA TYR A 123 2.59 -7.99 -18.52
C TYR A 123 1.28 -7.40 -19.01
N PHE A 124 0.39 -7.05 -18.09
CA PHE A 124 -0.70 -6.11 -18.29
C PHE A 124 -0.20 -4.70 -18.04
N HIS A 125 -0.46 -3.80 -18.99
CA HIS A 125 0.00 -2.42 -18.99
C HIS A 125 -1.17 -1.45 -18.81
N GLY A 126 -0.93 -0.36 -18.08
CA GLY A 126 -1.85 0.74 -17.84
C GLY A 126 -1.71 1.31 -16.44
N ARG A 127 -2.15 2.55 -16.22
CA ARG A 127 -2.15 3.20 -14.91
C ARG A 127 -3.14 2.51 -13.97
N GLY A 128 -2.68 2.16 -12.75
CA GLY A 128 -3.46 1.43 -11.76
C GLY A 128 -3.37 -0.10 -11.89
N THR A 129 -2.60 -0.63 -12.86
CA THR A 129 -2.40 -2.09 -12.96
C THR A 129 -1.67 -2.68 -11.77
N THR A 130 -0.98 -1.86 -10.97
CA THR A 130 -0.30 -2.28 -9.73
C THR A 130 -0.95 -1.63 -8.53
N ASP A 131 -1.33 -0.35 -8.63
CA ASP A 131 -1.74 0.51 -7.54
C ASP A 131 -3.04 1.27 -7.89
N ASP A 132 -4.24 0.86 -7.41
CA ASP A 132 -4.58 -0.42 -6.76
C ASP A 132 -5.75 -1.12 -7.50
N LYS A 133 -5.99 -0.75 -8.78
CA LYS A 133 -7.08 -1.31 -9.59
C LYS A 133 -6.97 -2.82 -9.80
N ALA A 134 -5.75 -3.38 -9.71
CA ALA A 134 -5.56 -4.84 -9.75
C ALA A 134 -6.27 -5.52 -8.58
N MET A 135 -6.10 -5.01 -7.35
CA MET A 135 -6.73 -5.59 -6.18
C MET A 135 -8.25 -5.36 -6.20
N ALA A 136 -8.70 -4.17 -6.64
CA ALA A 136 -10.12 -3.88 -6.86
C ALA A 136 -10.76 -4.88 -7.84
N ALA A 137 -10.10 -5.15 -8.98
CA ALA A 137 -10.56 -6.11 -9.97
C ALA A 137 -10.64 -7.54 -9.41
N ILE A 138 -9.63 -7.95 -8.63
CA ILE A 138 -9.58 -9.24 -7.97
C ILE A 138 -10.74 -9.40 -6.98
N TRP A 139 -11.04 -8.38 -6.16
CA TRP A 139 -12.15 -8.43 -5.22
C TRP A 139 -13.49 -8.63 -5.92
N VAL A 140 -13.77 -7.86 -6.98
CA VAL A 140 -15.01 -7.95 -7.75
C VAL A 140 -15.12 -9.32 -8.43
N ALA A 141 -14.08 -9.78 -9.11
CA ALA A 141 -14.08 -11.07 -9.79
C ALA A 141 -14.24 -12.24 -8.81
N ASN A 142 -13.58 -12.19 -7.65
CA ASN A 142 -13.68 -13.23 -6.62
C ASN A 142 -15.06 -13.24 -5.96
N PHE A 143 -15.75 -12.11 -5.77
CA PHE A 143 -17.13 -12.08 -5.30
C PHE A 143 -18.07 -12.77 -6.29
N ILE A 144 -17.93 -12.46 -7.59
CA ILE A 144 -18.71 -13.12 -8.65
C ILE A 144 -18.43 -14.61 -8.65
N ARG A 145 -17.17 -15.04 -8.58
CA ARG A 145 -16.77 -16.46 -8.50
C ARG A 145 -17.41 -17.15 -7.31
N MET A 146 -17.27 -16.61 -6.09
CA MET A 146 -17.83 -17.20 -4.88
C MET A 146 -19.34 -17.37 -4.97
N ARG A 147 -20.05 -16.38 -5.54
CA ARG A 147 -21.50 -16.45 -5.74
C ARG A 147 -21.89 -17.54 -6.75
N GLU A 148 -21.22 -17.64 -7.88
CA GLU A 148 -21.48 -18.65 -8.90
C GLU A 148 -21.18 -20.06 -8.39
N GLU A 149 -20.17 -20.22 -7.53
CA GLU A 149 -19.85 -21.48 -6.88
C GLU A 149 -20.80 -21.83 -5.71
N GLY A 150 -21.70 -20.92 -5.33
CA GLY A 150 -22.63 -21.11 -4.20
C GLY A 150 -21.95 -21.13 -2.84
N PHE A 151 -20.80 -20.46 -2.69
CA PHE A 151 -20.09 -20.37 -1.42
C PHE A 151 -20.93 -19.63 -0.38
N THR A 152 -21.05 -20.18 0.82
CA THR A 152 -21.73 -19.56 1.95
C THR A 152 -20.73 -19.30 3.06
N PRO A 153 -20.25 -18.05 3.23
CA PRO A 153 -19.30 -17.72 4.28
C PRO A 153 -19.97 -17.71 5.66
N ASP A 154 -19.19 -17.91 6.73
CA ASP A 154 -19.66 -17.85 8.11
C ASP A 154 -19.85 -16.39 8.62
N ARG A 155 -19.38 -15.42 7.88
CA ARG A 155 -19.49 -13.97 8.10
C ARG A 155 -19.83 -13.24 6.81
N ASP A 156 -20.41 -12.07 6.92
CA ASP A 156 -20.55 -11.21 5.74
C ASP A 156 -19.18 -10.80 5.22
N LEU A 157 -19.03 -10.77 3.91
CA LEU A 157 -17.89 -10.18 3.22
C LEU A 157 -18.33 -8.83 2.65
N ILE A 158 -17.51 -7.82 2.82
CA ILE A 158 -17.80 -6.46 2.37
C ILE A 158 -16.67 -6.01 1.45
N ILE A 159 -16.97 -5.63 0.21
CA ILE A 159 -16.03 -4.87 -0.62
C ILE A 159 -16.30 -3.38 -0.40
N ALA A 160 -15.24 -2.59 -0.20
CA ALA A 160 -15.26 -1.15 -0.36
C ALA A 160 -14.24 -0.75 -1.43
N LEU A 161 -14.73 -0.12 -2.51
CA LEU A 161 -13.89 0.49 -3.52
C LEU A 161 -13.98 2.00 -3.35
N THR A 162 -12.86 2.65 -3.06
CA THR A 162 -12.84 4.04 -2.55
C THR A 162 -12.07 4.99 -3.46
N ALA A 163 -12.37 6.27 -3.33
CA ALA A 163 -11.75 7.37 -4.05
C ALA A 163 -10.79 8.14 -3.13
N ASP A 164 -9.82 8.84 -3.74
CA ASP A 164 -8.91 9.80 -3.10
C ASP A 164 -8.03 9.20 -1.97
N GLU A 165 -7.49 8.01 -2.21
CA GLU A 165 -6.39 7.47 -1.42
C GLU A 165 -5.07 8.16 -1.80
N GLU A 166 -4.82 8.27 -3.12
CA GLU A 166 -3.59 8.78 -3.72
C GLU A 166 -3.44 10.30 -3.65
N GLY A 167 -4.51 10.98 -3.33
CA GLY A 167 -4.56 12.44 -3.21
C GLY A 167 -5.95 13.00 -3.45
N GLY A 168 -6.12 14.27 -3.14
CA GLY A 168 -7.42 14.93 -3.15
C GLY A 168 -7.90 15.24 -1.74
N ASP A 169 -9.06 15.93 -1.66
CA ASP A 169 -9.61 16.41 -0.38
C ASP A 169 -10.82 15.60 0.08
N HIS A 170 -11.12 14.46 -0.59
CA HIS A 170 -12.39 13.75 -0.43
C HIS A 170 -12.21 12.23 -0.25
N ASN A 171 -11.25 11.86 0.62
CA ASN A 171 -10.93 10.46 0.89
C ASN A 171 -12.19 9.63 1.22
N GLY A 172 -12.38 8.55 0.44
CA GLY A 172 -13.58 7.74 0.48
C GLY A 172 -13.74 6.92 1.75
N VAL A 173 -12.65 6.39 2.32
CA VAL A 173 -12.68 5.62 3.57
C VAL A 173 -13.06 6.52 4.73
N LEU A 174 -12.46 7.71 4.82
CA LEU A 174 -12.80 8.68 5.86
C LEU A 174 -14.28 9.07 5.77
N TRP A 175 -14.76 9.38 4.57
CA TRP A 175 -16.17 9.71 4.35
C TRP A 175 -17.12 8.56 4.75
N LEU A 176 -16.78 7.31 4.38
CA LEU A 176 -17.58 6.13 4.75
C LEU A 176 -17.62 5.91 6.26
N LEU A 177 -16.49 6.10 6.94
CA LEU A 177 -16.41 6.00 8.40
C LEU A 177 -17.29 7.04 9.10
N GLU A 178 -17.33 8.27 8.60
CA GLU A 178 -18.11 9.35 9.18
C GLU A 178 -19.62 9.26 8.87
N ASN A 179 -19.99 8.80 7.66
CA ASN A 179 -21.36 8.90 7.17
C ASN A 179 -22.07 7.55 7.00
N GLN A 180 -21.33 6.44 6.81
CA GLN A 180 -21.88 5.13 6.48
C GLN A 180 -21.19 4.00 7.26
N ARG A 181 -20.69 4.27 8.46
CA ARG A 181 -19.96 3.33 9.30
C ARG A 181 -20.61 1.93 9.37
N PRO A 182 -21.96 1.78 9.54
CA PRO A 182 -22.57 0.45 9.66
C PRO A 182 -22.41 -0.42 8.41
N LEU A 183 -22.16 0.16 7.24
CA LEU A 183 -21.96 -0.59 6.00
C LEU A 183 -20.56 -1.20 5.89
N ILE A 184 -19.57 -0.59 6.55
CA ILE A 184 -18.16 -1.03 6.48
C ILE A 184 -17.62 -1.53 7.82
N ASP A 185 -18.47 -1.58 8.89
CA ASP A 185 -18.00 -2.09 10.19
C ASP A 185 -17.65 -3.58 10.09
N ALA A 186 -16.44 -3.94 10.48
CA ALA A 186 -15.91 -5.28 10.32
C ALA A 186 -15.05 -5.71 11.52
N ALA A 187 -14.77 -7.01 11.62
CA ALA A 187 -13.83 -7.54 12.60
C ALA A 187 -12.41 -7.06 12.29
N TYR A 188 -12.06 -7.05 11.00
CA TYR A 188 -10.81 -6.56 10.44
C TYR A 188 -10.97 -6.31 8.93
N CYS A 189 -9.97 -5.67 8.35
CA CYS A 189 -9.90 -5.34 6.92
C CYS A 189 -8.67 -5.99 6.28
N LEU A 190 -8.82 -6.47 5.04
CA LEU A 190 -7.72 -6.75 4.12
C LEU A 190 -7.62 -5.58 3.13
N ASN A 191 -6.43 -5.04 2.97
CA ASN A 191 -6.14 -3.86 2.17
C ASN A 191 -4.85 -4.08 1.35
N GLU A 192 -4.50 -3.13 0.53
CA GLU A 192 -3.18 -2.98 -0.08
C GLU A 192 -2.05 -2.77 0.94
N GLY A 193 -0.83 -2.47 0.48
CA GLY A 193 0.34 -2.13 1.30
C GLY A 193 1.23 -3.32 1.66
N GLY A 194 0.74 -4.55 1.51
CA GLY A 194 1.53 -5.77 1.59
C GLY A 194 1.44 -6.58 0.31
N GLY A 195 2.55 -7.15 -0.14
CA GLY A 195 2.61 -7.93 -1.38
C GLY A 195 3.84 -8.79 -1.47
N GLY A 196 3.94 -9.55 -2.54
CA GLY A 196 5.07 -10.44 -2.80
C GLY A 196 6.28 -9.69 -3.38
N ALA A 197 7.46 -9.99 -2.87
CA ALA A 197 8.73 -9.56 -3.44
C ALA A 197 9.34 -10.68 -4.29
N MET A 198 9.77 -10.33 -5.50
CA MET A 198 10.51 -11.25 -6.37
C MET A 198 11.71 -10.55 -7.01
N ARG A 199 12.65 -11.33 -7.53
CA ARG A 199 13.78 -10.84 -8.32
C ARG A 199 14.19 -11.93 -9.31
N ASP A 200 14.42 -11.57 -10.56
CA ASP A 200 14.79 -12.51 -11.63
C ASP A 200 13.85 -13.72 -11.70
N GLY A 201 12.55 -13.51 -11.52
CA GLY A 201 11.53 -14.56 -11.54
C GLY A 201 11.51 -15.47 -10.30
N LYS A 202 12.37 -15.23 -9.30
CA LYS A 202 12.39 -15.98 -8.04
C LYS A 202 11.59 -15.23 -6.97
N TYR A 203 10.61 -15.88 -6.37
CA TYR A 203 9.85 -15.36 -5.24
C TYR A 203 10.68 -15.37 -3.97
N LEU A 204 10.76 -14.23 -3.28
CA LEU A 204 11.62 -14.01 -2.14
C LEU A 204 10.87 -13.99 -0.81
N SER A 205 9.73 -13.30 -0.77
CA SER A 205 8.88 -13.20 0.42
C SER A 205 7.47 -12.77 0.04
N ASN A 206 6.49 -13.10 0.87
CA ASN A 206 5.14 -12.54 0.82
C ASN A 206 4.94 -11.64 2.05
N GLY A 207 4.76 -10.35 1.83
CA GLY A 207 4.62 -9.35 2.88
C GLY A 207 3.19 -9.28 3.42
N ILE A 208 3.05 -9.11 4.74
CA ILE A 208 1.81 -8.69 5.37
C ILE A 208 2.06 -7.39 6.12
N GLN A 209 1.41 -6.30 5.69
CA GLN A 209 1.55 -4.99 6.30
C GLN A 209 0.60 -4.87 7.50
N LEU A 210 1.13 -4.45 8.65
CA LEU A 210 0.37 -4.28 9.89
C LEU A 210 0.44 -2.87 10.44
N SER A 211 1.42 -2.08 10.01
CA SER A 211 1.60 -0.69 10.43
C SER A 211 2.19 0.13 9.31
N GLU A 212 2.22 1.44 9.50
CA GLU A 212 2.80 2.39 8.55
C GLU A 212 3.36 3.60 9.27
N LYS A 213 4.31 4.29 8.64
CA LYS A 213 4.85 5.53 9.16
C LYS A 213 3.87 6.67 9.00
N LEU A 214 3.92 7.61 9.96
CA LEU A 214 3.09 8.81 9.94
C LEU A 214 3.74 9.85 9.03
N TYR A 215 2.95 10.47 8.18
CA TYR A 215 3.37 11.56 7.30
C TYR A 215 3.27 12.90 8.04
N MET A 216 4.39 13.63 8.13
CA MET A 216 4.47 14.93 8.77
C MET A 216 5.29 15.88 7.92
N THR A 217 4.84 17.12 7.75
CA THR A 217 5.59 18.13 7.00
C THR A 217 5.88 19.34 7.87
N LEU A 218 7.15 19.72 7.90
CA LEU A 218 7.65 20.90 8.56
C LEU A 218 8.09 21.94 7.52
N GLN A 219 7.79 23.20 7.76
CA GLN A 219 8.36 24.32 7.04
C GLN A 219 9.41 24.98 7.93
N LEU A 220 10.62 25.11 7.39
CA LEU A 220 11.69 25.91 7.97
C LEU A 220 11.71 27.28 7.29
N GLU A 221 11.80 28.35 8.07
CA GLU A 221 11.88 29.69 7.52
C GLU A 221 12.93 30.51 8.26
N VAL A 222 13.77 31.23 7.49
CA VAL A 222 14.69 32.24 7.98
C VAL A 222 14.36 33.55 7.31
N THR A 223 14.24 34.63 8.10
CA THR A 223 14.05 35.98 7.59
C THR A 223 15.31 36.82 7.83
N ASN A 224 15.56 37.80 6.96
CA ASN A 224 16.70 38.70 7.01
C ASN A 224 16.29 40.08 6.44
N PRO A 225 16.83 41.19 6.91
CA PRO A 225 16.50 42.52 6.37
C PRO A 225 16.77 42.67 4.87
N GLY A 226 17.66 41.82 4.30
CA GLY A 226 18.12 41.98 2.92
C GLY A 226 19.22 43.04 2.81
N GLY A 227 19.55 43.45 1.60
CA GLY A 227 20.59 44.42 1.31
C GLY A 227 21.13 44.31 -0.11
N HIS A 228 22.07 45.17 -0.47
CA HIS A 228 22.71 45.14 -1.77
C HIS A 228 23.87 44.11 -1.77
N SER A 229 23.94 43.26 -2.75
CA SER A 229 24.94 42.16 -2.81
C SER A 229 26.39 42.66 -2.89
N SER A 230 26.63 43.91 -3.33
CA SER A 230 27.98 44.52 -3.35
C SER A 230 28.51 44.87 -1.95
N VAL A 231 27.64 44.86 -0.93
CA VAL A 231 28.00 45.03 0.48
C VAL A 231 27.59 43.75 1.22
N PRO A 232 28.34 42.65 1.05
CA PRO A 232 27.91 41.35 1.55
C PRO A 232 28.04 41.30 3.07
N GLU A 233 27.01 40.76 3.72
CA GLU A 233 27.04 40.37 5.12
C GLU A 233 27.35 38.86 5.22
N LYS A 234 28.09 38.47 6.27
CA LYS A 234 28.39 37.03 6.49
C LYS A 234 27.17 36.23 6.88
N GLU A 235 26.23 36.88 7.58
CA GLU A 235 24.97 36.30 7.99
C GLU A 235 23.86 36.64 7.00
N ASN A 236 23.26 35.66 6.36
CA ASN A 236 22.07 35.88 5.53
C ASN A 236 21.17 34.63 5.61
N ALA A 237 19.92 34.82 5.17
CA ALA A 237 18.90 33.79 5.29
C ALA A 237 19.28 32.47 4.60
N ILE A 238 19.93 32.52 3.42
CA ILE A 238 20.36 31.32 2.68
C ILE A 238 21.44 30.55 3.48
N TYR A 239 22.45 31.26 4.00
CA TYR A 239 23.56 30.59 4.68
C TYR A 239 23.09 29.91 5.98
N ARG A 240 22.26 30.61 6.77
CA ARG A 240 21.67 30.05 8.00
C ARG A 240 20.83 28.82 7.73
N LEU A 241 19.92 28.88 6.74
CA LEU A 241 19.11 27.73 6.35
C LEU A 241 19.97 26.57 5.87
N ALA A 242 20.95 26.82 5.00
CA ALA A 242 21.85 25.82 4.47
C ALA A 242 22.66 25.10 5.57
N GLU A 243 23.15 25.83 6.57
CA GLU A 243 23.85 25.26 7.73
C GLU A 243 22.90 24.42 8.58
N GLY A 244 21.68 24.87 8.84
CA GLY A 244 20.65 24.10 9.51
C GLY A 244 20.33 22.79 8.78
N LEU A 245 20.05 22.86 7.48
CA LEU A 245 19.80 21.69 6.65
C LEU A 245 21.00 20.73 6.59
N SER A 246 22.23 21.28 6.59
CA SER A 246 23.45 20.47 6.64
C SER A 246 23.62 19.73 7.98
N ARG A 247 23.15 20.28 9.10
CA ARG A 247 23.09 19.58 10.39
C ARG A 247 22.02 18.51 10.37
N LEU A 248 20.82 18.81 9.87
CA LEU A 248 19.72 17.86 9.76
C LEU A 248 20.10 16.67 8.87
N ALA A 249 20.77 16.91 7.74
CA ALA A 249 21.21 15.86 6.82
C ALA A 249 22.22 14.85 7.42
N ARG A 250 22.90 15.22 8.51
CA ARG A 250 23.85 14.36 9.23
C ARG A 250 23.28 13.74 10.49
N PHE A 251 22.05 14.11 10.84
CA PHE A 251 21.39 13.62 12.05
C PHE A 251 20.60 12.35 11.77
N ASP A 252 20.80 11.35 12.58
CA ASP A 252 20.01 10.13 12.60
C ASP A 252 19.18 10.09 13.89
N PHE A 253 17.87 9.94 13.77
CA PHE A 253 17.03 9.63 14.93
C PHE A 253 17.47 8.31 15.57
N PRO A 254 17.25 8.13 16.88
CA PRO A 254 17.58 6.88 17.56
C PRO A 254 16.88 5.67 16.93
N VAL A 255 17.57 4.52 16.94
CA VAL A 255 16.96 3.25 16.54
C VAL A 255 15.89 2.86 17.55
N ARG A 256 14.73 2.50 17.04
CA ARG A 256 13.62 1.94 17.81
C ARG A 256 12.89 0.88 17.02
N LEU A 257 12.80 -0.31 17.58
CA LEU A 257 11.99 -1.40 17.04
C LEU A 257 10.70 -1.53 17.87
N ASP A 258 9.60 -1.77 17.18
CA ASP A 258 8.35 -2.26 17.73
C ASP A 258 8.19 -3.78 17.49
N GLU A 259 7.06 -4.34 17.84
CA GLU A 259 6.77 -5.77 17.63
C GLU A 259 6.84 -6.16 16.15
N ILE A 260 6.36 -5.30 15.24
CA ILE A 260 6.28 -5.57 13.81
C ILE A 260 7.65 -5.48 13.16
N THR A 261 8.40 -4.42 13.42
CA THR A 261 9.75 -4.24 12.89
C THR A 261 10.73 -5.27 13.47
N THR A 262 10.52 -5.69 14.72
CA THR A 262 11.23 -6.83 15.30
C THR A 262 10.96 -8.10 14.52
N ALA A 263 9.68 -8.46 14.30
CA ALA A 263 9.30 -9.63 13.53
C ALA A 263 9.78 -9.56 12.07
N TYR A 264 9.78 -8.36 11.48
CA TYR A 264 10.36 -8.12 10.15
C TYR A 264 11.82 -8.55 10.08
N PHE A 265 12.66 -7.99 10.97
CA PHE A 265 14.09 -8.27 10.98
C PHE A 265 14.41 -9.73 11.35
N GLU A 266 13.68 -10.32 12.31
CA GLU A 266 13.83 -11.74 12.67
C GLU A 266 13.58 -12.66 11.47
N ARG A 267 12.43 -12.49 10.79
CA ARG A 267 12.03 -13.36 9.69
C ARG A 267 12.83 -13.10 8.40
N SER A 268 13.29 -11.86 8.19
CA SER A 268 14.07 -11.50 7.01
C SER A 268 15.54 -11.96 7.10
N ALA A 269 16.08 -12.10 8.30
CA ALA A 269 17.50 -12.34 8.53
C ALA A 269 18.05 -13.62 7.86
N GLU A 270 17.22 -14.63 7.62
CA GLU A 270 17.61 -15.88 6.96
C GLU A 270 17.54 -15.81 5.42
N ASN A 271 16.92 -14.74 4.87
CA ASN A 271 16.63 -14.61 3.44
C ASN A 271 17.43 -13.51 2.75
N VAL A 272 18.41 -12.93 3.44
CA VAL A 272 19.28 -11.84 2.95
C VAL A 272 20.73 -12.28 3.01
N ASP A 273 21.65 -11.43 2.51
CA ASP A 273 23.09 -11.66 2.65
C ASP A 273 23.47 -11.94 4.12
N ARG A 274 24.44 -12.81 4.33
CA ARG A 274 24.87 -13.26 5.67
C ARG A 274 25.27 -12.11 6.59
N THR A 275 25.93 -11.09 6.07
CA THR A 275 26.36 -9.93 6.86
C THR A 275 25.18 -9.09 7.29
N VAL A 276 24.25 -8.83 6.37
CA VAL A 276 23.01 -8.12 6.63
C VAL A 276 22.14 -8.90 7.62
N GLY A 277 21.98 -10.21 7.41
CA GLY A 277 21.22 -11.07 8.33
C GLY A 277 21.80 -11.13 9.74
N ALA A 278 23.13 -11.13 9.89
CA ALA A 278 23.78 -11.05 11.19
C ALA A 278 23.51 -9.69 11.88
N ALA A 279 23.54 -8.59 11.13
CA ALA A 279 23.22 -7.26 11.65
C ALA A 279 21.73 -7.16 12.07
N MET A 280 20.81 -7.73 11.28
CA MET A 280 19.39 -7.83 11.65
C MET A 280 19.19 -8.55 12.99
N LYS A 281 19.79 -9.72 13.16
CA LYS A 281 19.74 -10.49 14.42
C LYS A 281 20.33 -9.72 15.60
N ALA A 282 21.43 -8.99 15.37
CA ALA A 282 22.06 -8.19 16.42
C ALA A 282 21.14 -7.04 16.88
N VAL A 283 20.51 -6.32 15.96
CA VAL A 283 19.59 -5.22 16.29
C VAL A 283 18.36 -5.73 17.04
N VAL A 284 17.79 -6.85 16.61
CA VAL A 284 16.68 -7.53 17.32
C VAL A 284 17.08 -7.94 18.75
N ALA A 285 18.32 -8.39 18.94
CA ALA A 285 18.86 -8.70 20.27
C ALA A 285 19.18 -7.46 21.12
N GLY A 286 18.86 -6.24 20.64
CA GLY A 286 19.06 -4.98 21.34
C GLY A 286 20.46 -4.38 21.17
N ALA A 287 21.26 -4.86 20.21
CA ALA A 287 22.54 -4.24 19.90
C ALA A 287 22.29 -2.90 19.19
N THR A 288 22.65 -1.82 19.88
CA THR A 288 22.64 -0.46 19.33
C THR A 288 24.02 -0.01 18.87
N GLU A 289 24.96 -0.93 18.81
CA GLU A 289 26.35 -0.65 18.42
C GLU A 289 26.40 -0.03 17.02
N PRO A 290 27.20 1.02 16.82
CA PRO A 290 27.26 1.73 15.55
C PRO A 290 27.54 0.83 14.34
N SER A 291 28.33 -0.24 14.51
CA SER A 291 28.66 -1.18 13.44
C SER A 291 27.47 -2.00 12.95
N SER A 292 26.61 -2.49 13.85
CA SER A 292 25.41 -3.25 13.48
C SER A 292 24.38 -2.35 12.83
N VAL A 293 24.17 -1.16 13.40
CA VAL A 293 23.25 -0.17 12.86
C VAL A 293 23.72 0.36 11.50
N ALA A 294 25.02 0.66 11.35
CA ALA A 294 25.59 1.16 10.11
C ALA A 294 25.40 0.19 8.94
N ALA A 295 25.60 -1.11 9.16
CA ALA A 295 25.44 -2.13 8.12
C ALA A 295 24.00 -2.20 7.58
N LEU A 296 22.99 -1.92 8.39
CA LEU A 296 21.60 -1.84 7.96
C LEU A 296 21.27 -0.45 7.39
N ALA A 297 21.83 0.62 7.97
CA ALA A 297 21.58 2.00 7.54
C ALA A 297 22.17 2.33 6.15
N GLU A 298 23.10 1.52 5.63
CA GLU A 298 23.57 1.60 4.24
C GLU A 298 22.44 1.31 3.22
N PHE A 299 21.40 0.59 3.65
CA PHE A 299 20.22 0.33 2.83
C PHE A 299 19.10 1.28 3.24
N PRO A 300 18.68 2.22 2.37
CA PRO A 300 17.67 3.24 2.70
C PRO A 300 16.38 2.66 3.26
N TYR A 301 15.93 1.53 2.74
CA TYR A 301 14.72 0.85 3.21
C TYR A 301 14.87 0.34 4.66
N TYR A 302 15.97 -0.35 4.99
CA TYR A 302 16.20 -0.83 6.36
C TYR A 302 16.40 0.33 7.33
N ASN A 303 17.12 1.38 6.90
CA ASN A 303 17.25 2.59 7.71
C ASN A 303 15.90 3.21 8.04
N ALA A 304 14.98 3.25 7.07
CA ALA A 304 13.62 3.75 7.28
C ALA A 304 12.80 2.86 8.23
N LEU A 305 13.05 1.55 8.31
CA LEU A 305 12.40 0.67 9.28
C LEU A 305 12.96 0.80 10.70
N LEU A 306 14.21 1.23 10.83
CA LEU A 306 14.91 1.34 12.12
C LEU A 306 14.51 2.58 12.91
N ARG A 307 14.08 3.67 12.26
CA ARG A 307 13.97 4.99 12.90
C ARG A 307 13.00 5.94 12.18
N THR A 308 12.56 6.97 12.88
CA THR A 308 11.99 8.17 12.26
C THR A 308 13.00 8.80 11.33
N THR A 309 12.57 9.28 10.17
CA THR A 309 13.42 9.92 9.17
C THR A 309 12.84 11.27 8.75
N CYS A 310 13.68 12.29 8.63
CA CYS A 310 13.32 13.61 8.12
C CYS A 310 14.26 14.00 6.98
N VAL A 311 13.71 14.46 5.86
CA VAL A 311 14.46 14.85 4.67
C VAL A 311 13.93 16.15 4.08
N ALA A 312 14.84 17.06 3.70
CA ALA A 312 14.46 18.25 2.96
C ALA A 312 14.05 17.88 1.53
N THR A 313 12.86 18.31 1.11
CA THR A 313 12.29 18.00 -0.21
C THR A 313 12.23 19.23 -1.11
N GLU A 314 12.12 20.41 -0.54
CA GLU A 314 12.07 21.67 -1.29
C GLU A 314 12.89 22.76 -0.61
N VAL A 315 13.49 23.65 -1.42
CA VAL A 315 14.17 24.86 -0.95
C VAL A 315 13.83 26.04 -1.86
N GLN A 316 13.44 27.15 -1.27
CA GLN A 316 13.18 28.41 -1.98
C GLN A 316 13.86 29.57 -1.26
N ALA A 317 14.61 30.40 -1.98
CA ALA A 317 15.30 31.54 -1.36
C ALA A 317 15.64 32.64 -2.36
N GLY A 318 15.67 33.88 -1.86
CA GLY A 318 16.01 35.06 -2.64
C GLY A 318 14.93 35.47 -3.63
N HIS A 319 15.14 36.65 -4.24
CA HIS A 319 14.21 37.23 -5.22
C HIS A 319 14.93 37.97 -6.36
N ALA A 320 16.23 38.25 -6.22
CA ALA A 320 17.05 38.92 -7.22
C ALA A 320 18.53 38.54 -7.04
N GLU A 321 19.28 38.46 -8.15
CA GLU A 321 20.69 38.08 -8.16
C GLU A 321 21.62 39.10 -7.49
N ASN A 322 21.21 40.35 -7.42
CA ASN A 322 21.98 41.46 -6.85
C ASN A 322 21.48 41.95 -5.48
N ALA A 323 20.63 41.17 -4.82
CA ALA A 323 20.09 41.45 -3.50
C ALA A 323 20.40 40.35 -2.49
N LEU A 324 20.70 40.70 -1.23
CA LEU A 324 20.74 39.71 -0.15
C LEU A 324 19.33 39.16 0.09
N PRO A 325 19.17 37.86 0.34
CA PRO A 325 17.87 37.21 0.48
C PRO A 325 17.15 37.70 1.73
N GLN A 326 15.91 38.14 1.58
CA GLN A 326 15.05 38.53 2.71
C GLN A 326 14.40 37.32 3.38
N THR A 327 14.25 36.24 2.63
CA THR A 327 13.64 35.02 3.13
C THR A 327 14.32 33.82 2.48
N ALA A 328 14.52 32.75 3.26
CA ALA A 328 14.87 31.44 2.80
C ALA A 328 13.93 30.42 3.48
N ARG A 329 13.37 29.49 2.72
CA ARG A 329 12.44 28.47 3.19
C ARG A 329 12.89 27.10 2.73
N ALA A 330 12.58 26.08 3.54
CA ALA A 330 12.69 24.67 3.15
C ALA A 330 11.49 23.89 3.64
N THR A 331 11.01 22.97 2.82
CA THR A 331 10.07 21.93 3.23
C THR A 331 10.85 20.73 3.69
N VAL A 332 10.55 20.22 4.88
CA VAL A 332 11.13 19.00 5.44
C VAL A 332 10.01 18.01 5.66
N ASN A 333 10.05 16.90 4.94
CA ASN A 333 9.14 15.79 5.14
C ASN A 333 9.72 14.80 6.15
N CYS A 334 8.95 14.47 7.18
CA CYS A 334 9.28 13.47 8.17
C CYS A 334 8.36 12.27 8.02
N ARG A 335 8.93 11.08 8.07
CA ARG A 335 8.23 9.82 8.21
C ARG A 335 8.47 9.29 9.61
N VAL A 336 7.48 9.51 10.46
CA VAL A 336 7.56 9.29 11.91
C VAL A 336 7.20 7.84 12.22
N LEU A 337 7.97 7.15 13.06
CA LEU A 337 7.64 5.79 13.50
C LEU A 337 6.30 5.77 14.25
N PRO A 338 5.48 4.72 14.09
CA PRO A 338 4.31 4.52 14.92
C PRO A 338 4.68 4.52 16.41
N GLY A 339 3.96 5.34 17.18
CA GLY A 339 4.21 5.52 18.62
C GLY A 339 5.30 6.51 19.00
N ASP A 340 6.03 7.14 18.04
CA ASP A 340 6.79 8.36 18.30
C ASP A 340 5.82 9.54 18.41
N SER A 341 6.17 10.49 19.29
CA SER A 341 5.41 11.74 19.41
C SER A 341 5.80 12.71 18.30
N PRO A 342 4.86 13.16 17.45
CA PRO A 342 5.15 14.20 16.44
C PRO A 342 5.76 15.47 17.03
N ASP A 343 5.29 15.88 18.22
CA ASP A 343 5.84 17.04 18.94
C ASP A 343 7.30 16.83 19.38
N GLU A 344 7.67 15.61 19.77
CA GLU A 344 9.05 15.29 20.10
C GLU A 344 9.93 15.27 18.86
N VAL A 345 9.43 14.73 17.75
CA VAL A 345 10.13 14.79 16.46
C VAL A 345 10.38 16.23 16.04
N ARG A 346 9.35 17.10 16.10
CA ARG A 346 9.49 18.52 15.79
C ARG A 346 10.52 19.21 16.71
N ARG A 347 10.47 18.97 18.02
CA ARG A 347 11.46 19.49 18.98
C ARG A 347 12.87 19.03 18.66
N THR A 348 13.05 17.75 18.35
CA THR A 348 14.35 17.21 17.95
C THR A 348 14.88 17.90 16.69
N VAL A 349 14.02 18.16 15.69
CA VAL A 349 14.42 18.91 14.51
C VAL A 349 14.89 20.31 14.88
N VAL A 350 14.15 21.04 15.74
CA VAL A 350 14.57 22.38 16.23
C VAL A 350 15.92 22.32 16.92
N ASP A 351 16.14 21.35 17.80
CA ASP A 351 17.40 21.16 18.52
C ASP A 351 18.57 20.87 17.58
N VAL A 352 18.35 20.03 16.56
CA VAL A 352 19.34 19.68 15.53
C VAL A 352 19.69 20.87 14.64
N LEU A 353 18.71 21.70 14.31
CA LEU A 353 18.94 22.93 13.53
C LEU A 353 19.84 23.90 14.29
N ALA A 354 19.81 23.90 15.63
CA ALA A 354 20.69 24.65 16.52
C ALA A 354 20.87 26.14 16.13
N ASP A 355 19.78 26.79 15.67
CA ASP A 355 19.70 28.18 15.29
C ASP A 355 18.28 28.74 15.53
N GLU A 356 18.14 29.57 16.55
CA GLU A 356 16.85 30.19 16.96
C GLU A 356 16.21 31.06 15.87
N ALA A 357 17.00 31.53 14.90
CA ALA A 357 16.49 32.31 13.78
C ALA A 357 15.81 31.44 12.69
N ILE A 358 15.90 30.13 12.78
CA ILE A 358 15.16 29.20 11.92
C ILE A 358 13.82 28.90 12.59
N ALA A 359 12.75 29.54 12.12
CA ALA A 359 11.40 29.21 12.55
C ALA A 359 10.99 27.84 11.97
N VAL A 360 10.43 26.95 12.81
CA VAL A 360 9.95 25.62 12.42
C VAL A 360 8.45 25.57 12.66
N THR A 361 7.67 25.38 11.59
CA THR A 361 6.21 25.31 11.63
C THR A 361 5.75 23.98 11.03
N THR A 362 4.82 23.29 11.67
CA THR A 362 4.17 22.14 11.07
C THR A 362 3.13 22.63 10.07
N THR A 363 3.25 22.19 8.81
CA THR A 363 2.31 22.52 7.73
C THR A 363 1.37 21.39 7.41
N TRP A 364 1.73 20.17 7.84
CA TRP A 364 0.87 19.00 7.78
C TRP A 364 1.03 18.19 9.05
N GLU A 365 -0.03 18.19 9.87
CA GLU A 365 -0.07 17.40 11.11
C GLU A 365 -0.31 15.92 10.78
N PRO A 366 0.45 15.01 11.39
CA PRO A 366 0.29 13.60 11.12
C PRO A 366 -1.01 13.05 11.72
N THR A 367 -1.71 12.23 10.95
CA THR A 367 -2.76 11.38 11.51
C THR A 367 -2.09 10.20 12.18
N LEU A 368 -2.30 10.03 13.48
CA LEU A 368 -1.78 8.89 14.21
C LEU A 368 -2.41 7.60 13.68
N SER A 369 -1.63 6.53 13.58
CA SER A 369 -2.11 5.23 13.13
C SER A 369 -1.58 4.13 14.06
N PRO A 370 -2.44 3.52 14.89
CA PRO A 370 -2.02 2.38 15.70
C PRO A 370 -1.70 1.19 14.80
N ALA A 371 -0.75 0.36 15.21
CA ALA A 371 -0.49 -0.89 14.53
C ALA A 371 -1.66 -1.87 14.67
N SER A 372 -1.92 -2.67 13.64
CA SER A 372 -2.76 -3.86 13.77
C SER A 372 -2.03 -4.94 14.57
N PRO A 373 -2.73 -5.73 15.39
CA PRO A 373 -2.10 -6.80 16.17
C PRO A 373 -1.53 -7.91 15.25
N LEU A 374 -0.48 -8.59 15.70
CA LEU A 374 -0.01 -9.84 15.08
C LEU A 374 -1.01 -10.97 15.36
N ASP A 375 -2.19 -10.90 14.74
CA ASP A 375 -3.28 -11.85 14.97
C ASP A 375 -2.94 -13.25 14.42
N PRO A 376 -2.91 -14.31 15.26
CA PRO A 376 -2.56 -15.65 14.83
C PRO A 376 -3.52 -16.25 13.80
N GLU A 377 -4.81 -15.89 13.80
CA GLU A 377 -5.80 -16.36 12.81
C GLU A 377 -5.38 -15.88 11.43
N ILE A 378 -5.08 -14.58 11.30
CA ILE A 378 -4.75 -13.96 10.03
C ILE A 378 -3.36 -14.39 9.55
N LEU A 379 -2.36 -14.33 10.42
CA LEU A 379 -1.00 -14.72 10.09
C LEU A 379 -0.93 -16.19 9.64
N SER A 380 -1.56 -17.11 10.39
CA SER A 380 -1.58 -18.53 10.02
C SER A 380 -2.35 -18.79 8.74
N ALA A 381 -3.40 -18.02 8.43
CA ALA A 381 -4.12 -18.13 7.15
C ALA A 381 -3.23 -17.66 5.99
N VAL A 382 -2.53 -16.54 6.12
CA VAL A 382 -1.59 -16.06 5.11
C VAL A 382 -0.43 -17.04 4.93
N GLU A 383 0.18 -17.54 6.01
CA GLU A 383 1.28 -18.49 5.97
C GLU A 383 0.90 -19.80 5.28
N ARG A 384 -0.26 -20.39 5.62
CA ARG A 384 -0.73 -21.63 4.97
C ARG A 384 -0.97 -21.44 3.47
N ASN A 385 -1.70 -20.39 3.08
CA ASN A 385 -1.97 -20.13 1.67
C ASN A 385 -0.68 -19.82 0.89
N THR A 386 0.28 -19.13 1.51
CA THR A 386 1.59 -18.86 0.91
C THR A 386 2.39 -20.15 0.70
N GLU A 387 2.46 -21.02 1.71
CA GLU A 387 3.19 -22.30 1.60
C GLU A 387 2.56 -23.24 0.58
N GLU A 388 1.21 -23.24 0.46
CA GLU A 388 0.50 -24.06 -0.54
C GLU A 388 0.75 -23.59 -1.97
N MET A 389 0.81 -22.26 -2.19
CA MET A 389 0.97 -21.70 -3.54
C MET A 389 2.43 -21.51 -3.94
N TRP A 390 3.27 -21.13 -2.98
CA TRP A 390 4.68 -20.78 -3.23
C TRP A 390 5.57 -21.40 -2.16
N LYS A 391 5.71 -22.71 -2.24
CA LYS A 391 6.42 -23.54 -1.24
C LYS A 391 7.78 -22.96 -0.85
N GLY A 392 7.96 -22.74 0.45
CA GLY A 392 9.19 -22.22 1.04
C GLY A 392 9.37 -20.70 0.92
N VAL A 393 8.37 -19.96 0.43
CA VAL A 393 8.36 -18.50 0.46
C VAL A 393 7.93 -18.04 1.86
N PRO A 394 8.78 -17.27 2.58
CA PRO A 394 8.44 -16.81 3.93
C PRO A 394 7.37 -15.71 3.90
N VAL A 395 6.50 -15.70 4.91
CA VAL A 395 5.60 -14.57 5.19
C VAL A 395 6.30 -13.61 6.16
N ILE A 396 6.41 -12.35 5.76
CA ILE A 396 7.13 -11.31 6.50
C ILE A 396 6.14 -10.22 6.97
N PRO A 397 5.93 -10.05 8.28
CA PRO A 397 5.24 -8.88 8.81
C PRO A 397 6.00 -7.60 8.46
N THR A 398 5.31 -6.58 7.97
CA THR A 398 5.95 -5.35 7.48
C THR A 398 5.31 -4.09 8.08
N MET A 399 6.14 -3.07 8.24
CA MET A 399 5.71 -1.68 8.41
C MET A 399 5.94 -0.96 7.08
N LEU A 400 4.88 -0.38 6.52
CA LEU A 400 5.01 0.45 5.32
C LEU A 400 5.73 1.76 5.66
N THR A 401 6.63 2.19 4.81
CA THR A 401 7.30 3.50 4.94
C THR A 401 6.46 4.65 4.36
N GLY A 402 5.47 4.32 3.53
CA GLY A 402 4.39 5.18 3.05
C GLY A 402 3.20 5.23 4.00
N ALA A 403 2.02 5.52 3.47
CA ALA A 403 0.75 5.48 4.15
C ALA A 403 -0.31 4.84 3.25
N THR A 404 -1.41 4.36 3.80
CA THR A 404 -2.58 3.81 3.10
C THR A 404 -3.86 4.21 3.82
N ASP A 405 -5.00 3.99 3.19
CA ASP A 405 -6.32 4.15 3.82
C ASP A 405 -6.50 3.31 5.10
N GLY A 406 -5.63 2.32 5.31
CA GLY A 406 -5.59 1.51 6.52
C GLY A 406 -5.47 2.32 7.81
N LEU A 407 -4.83 3.50 7.75
CA LEU A 407 -4.70 4.40 8.90
C LEU A 407 -6.06 4.84 9.47
N TYR A 408 -7.02 5.17 8.61
CA TYR A 408 -8.35 5.61 9.04
C TYR A 408 -9.14 4.48 9.69
N LEU A 409 -9.07 3.29 9.13
CA LEU A 409 -9.73 2.10 9.67
C LEU A 409 -9.15 1.70 11.03
N ARG A 410 -7.82 1.68 11.17
CA ARG A 410 -7.16 1.38 12.45
C ARG A 410 -7.52 2.38 13.53
N ASN A 411 -7.57 3.68 13.20
CA ASN A 411 -8.04 4.72 14.11
C ASN A 411 -9.51 4.54 14.51
N ALA A 412 -10.32 4.01 13.60
CA ALA A 412 -11.72 3.69 13.88
C ALA A 412 -11.91 2.35 14.61
N GLY A 413 -10.84 1.67 14.99
CA GLY A 413 -10.86 0.40 15.73
C GLY A 413 -11.12 -0.83 14.86
N ILE A 414 -10.88 -0.74 13.55
CA ILE A 414 -10.90 -1.86 12.61
C ILE A 414 -9.45 -2.20 12.25
N PRO A 415 -8.87 -3.28 12.82
CA PRO A 415 -7.53 -3.74 12.44
C PRO A 415 -7.45 -3.96 10.94
N THR A 416 -6.40 -3.45 10.30
CA THR A 416 -6.24 -3.51 8.84
C THR A 416 -4.91 -4.14 8.50
N TYR A 417 -4.95 -5.12 7.61
CA TYR A 417 -3.81 -5.91 7.17
C TYR A 417 -3.63 -5.73 5.66
N GLY A 418 -2.48 -5.20 5.27
CA GLY A 418 -2.12 -5.12 3.85
C GLY A 418 -1.63 -6.49 3.38
N VAL A 419 -2.35 -7.11 2.44
CA VAL A 419 -1.97 -8.42 1.88
C VAL A 419 -2.61 -8.61 0.51
N SER A 420 -1.80 -8.87 -0.52
CA SER A 420 -2.31 -9.03 -1.87
C SER A 420 -1.88 -10.34 -2.54
N GLY A 421 -0.73 -10.91 -2.19
CA GLY A 421 -0.15 -12.02 -2.94
C GLY A 421 0.24 -11.63 -4.37
N LEU A 422 0.24 -10.35 -4.70
CA LEU A 422 0.75 -9.80 -5.95
C LEU A 422 2.26 -9.63 -5.81
N PHE A 423 3.02 -10.37 -6.62
CA PHE A 423 4.48 -10.32 -6.58
C PHE A 423 5.02 -9.30 -7.57
N ALA A 424 5.78 -8.34 -7.07
CA ALA A 424 6.49 -7.36 -7.88
C ALA A 424 7.99 -7.66 -7.92
N ASP A 425 8.62 -7.43 -9.07
CA ASP A 425 10.07 -7.49 -9.19
C ASP A 425 10.70 -6.26 -8.54
N LEU A 426 11.59 -6.48 -7.57
CA LEU A 426 12.24 -5.40 -6.82
C LEU A 426 13.07 -4.45 -7.69
N ASP A 427 13.50 -4.92 -8.87
CA ASP A 427 14.28 -4.15 -9.83
C ASP A 427 13.42 -3.50 -10.94
N ASP A 428 12.06 -3.71 -10.91
CA ASP A 428 11.10 -3.14 -11.87
C ASP A 428 9.80 -2.66 -11.19
N ILE A 429 9.92 -1.89 -10.13
CA ILE A 429 8.77 -1.27 -9.45
C ILE A 429 8.34 -0.03 -10.22
N ARG A 430 7.08 0.00 -10.72
CA ARG A 430 6.55 1.08 -11.55
C ARG A 430 5.30 1.75 -10.98
N ALA A 431 4.85 1.37 -9.81
CA ALA A 431 3.81 2.12 -9.09
C ALA A 431 4.20 3.60 -9.02
N HIS A 432 3.27 4.52 -9.29
CA HIS A 432 3.48 5.97 -9.44
C HIS A 432 4.44 6.39 -10.58
N GLY A 433 5.06 5.43 -11.27
CA GLY A 433 5.99 5.68 -12.36
C GLY A 433 5.34 5.72 -13.74
N GLN A 434 6.19 5.85 -14.77
CA GLN A 434 5.80 5.74 -16.18
C GLN A 434 5.67 4.26 -16.57
N ASP A 435 4.80 3.99 -17.56
CA ASP A 435 4.63 2.65 -18.15
C ASP A 435 4.35 1.58 -17.07
N GLU A 436 3.47 1.90 -16.14
CA GLU A 436 3.07 0.99 -15.07
C GLU A 436 2.54 -0.33 -15.64
N ARG A 437 2.89 -1.44 -14.98
CA ARG A 437 2.55 -2.78 -15.43
C ARG A 437 2.58 -3.80 -14.30
N ILE A 438 1.75 -4.83 -14.42
CA ILE A 438 1.76 -6.01 -13.54
C ILE A 438 2.00 -7.27 -14.37
N GLY A 439 2.78 -8.22 -13.85
CA GLY A 439 2.96 -9.52 -14.50
C GLY A 439 1.64 -10.28 -14.60
N VAL A 440 1.30 -10.79 -15.79
CA VAL A 440 0.07 -11.57 -16.03
C VAL A 440 -0.03 -12.76 -15.08
N ARG A 441 1.08 -13.49 -14.91
CA ARG A 441 1.17 -14.60 -13.99
C ARG A 441 0.94 -14.15 -12.55
N GLN A 442 1.58 -13.07 -12.11
CA GLN A 442 1.49 -12.56 -10.74
C GLN A 442 0.09 -12.04 -10.42
N PHE A 443 -0.58 -11.43 -11.38
CA PHE A 443 -1.98 -11.01 -11.24
C PHE A 443 -2.91 -12.20 -10.97
N PHE A 444 -2.81 -13.26 -11.78
CA PHE A 444 -3.67 -14.44 -11.58
C PHE A 444 -3.30 -15.28 -10.35
N GLU A 445 -2.03 -15.33 -10.00
CA GLU A 445 -1.61 -15.95 -8.74
C GLU A 445 -2.13 -15.16 -7.53
N GLY A 446 -2.07 -13.82 -7.56
CA GLY A 446 -2.67 -12.96 -6.54
C GLY A 446 -4.19 -13.14 -6.45
N GLN A 447 -4.89 -13.23 -7.58
CA GLN A 447 -6.32 -13.54 -7.61
C GLN A 447 -6.64 -14.84 -6.87
N GLU A 448 -5.93 -15.91 -7.18
CA GLU A 448 -6.16 -17.23 -6.55
C GLU A 448 -5.76 -17.20 -5.06
N PHE A 449 -4.67 -16.52 -4.72
CA PHE A 449 -4.23 -16.36 -3.32
C PHE A 449 -5.31 -15.66 -2.48
N LEU A 450 -5.81 -14.50 -2.93
CA LEU A 450 -6.83 -13.74 -2.23
C LEU A 450 -8.17 -14.48 -2.18
N TYR A 451 -8.52 -15.21 -3.23
CA TYR A 451 -9.70 -16.09 -3.22
C TYR A 451 -9.61 -17.13 -2.11
N ARG A 452 -8.49 -17.86 -2.01
CA ARG A 452 -8.25 -18.87 -0.96
C ARG A 452 -8.19 -18.25 0.43
N LEU A 453 -7.50 -17.10 0.56
CA LEU A 453 -7.36 -16.41 1.84
C LEU A 453 -8.72 -15.99 2.39
N VAL A 454 -9.57 -15.35 1.58
CA VAL A 454 -10.92 -14.94 1.99
C VAL A 454 -11.75 -16.17 2.39
N LYS A 455 -11.71 -17.26 1.61
CA LYS A 455 -12.42 -18.51 1.99
C LYS A 455 -11.89 -19.10 3.29
N THR A 456 -10.57 -19.11 3.50
CA THR A 456 -9.96 -19.61 4.75
C THR A 456 -10.42 -18.79 5.95
N LEU A 457 -10.52 -17.47 5.81
CA LEU A 457 -10.90 -16.54 6.88
C LEU A 457 -12.43 -16.44 7.10
N SER A 458 -13.24 -17.01 6.20
CA SER A 458 -14.70 -16.94 6.25
C SER A 458 -15.40 -18.30 6.15
N SER A 459 -14.68 -19.39 6.38
CA SER A 459 -15.22 -20.72 6.55
C SER A 459 -15.26 -21.12 8.03
N PRO A 460 -16.22 -21.99 8.43
CA PRO A 460 -16.33 -22.52 9.79
C PRO A 460 -15.09 -23.22 10.31
#